data_2a7254721264fed5726a13dba4959fee
#
_entry.id   2a7254721264fed5726a13dba4959fee
#
_cell.length_a   1.000
_cell.length_b   1.000
_cell.length_c   1.000
_cell.angle_alpha   90.00
_cell.angle_beta   90.00
_cell.angle_gamma   90.00
#
_symmetry.space_group_name_H-M   'P 1'
#
loop_
_entity.id
_entity.type
_entity.pdbx_description
1 polymer ?
#
loop_
_entity_poly.entity_id
_entity_poly.type
_entity_poly.pdbx_seq_one_letter_code
_entity_poly.pdbx_strand_id
1 'polypeptide(L)'
;MNTPATEHWDALWVNVHLATMQDGQGYGEIRDAAIAVRDGVIAWLGPRADLPEACAAKVQHDGKGCWLTPGLIDCHTHIVYAGNRSDEFEARLNGVAYEEIARKGGGILSTVRATRNASEEELMLASLPRVINLLREGVTTLEIKSGYGLDLQTEAKILRVARQFGHDFPLRVKTTFLGAHALPGEYAGRADEYLELVCKHMLPVLVEEGLVDAVDAFCEKIGFSAAQTEKVFRAAQEHGLPVKLHAEQLSDQGGATLTARYRGLSADHLEYLSEPGIASMADHGTVAVLLPGAYYFLRETKLPPVAGLRAAGVPMAISTDCNPGTSPMTSLLLAMNMACTIFRLTPLEALTGTTRHAAKALGMLDRIGSLEIGKQADFSLWAIDRPGDLAYAIGGNPCQAVVFGGRLRHV
;
A
#
# COMPACT_ATOMS: atom_id res chain seq x y z
N MET A 1 -20.18 7.34 -48.07
CA MET A 1 -20.22 7.78 -46.67
C MET A 1 -19.71 6.61 -45.86
N ASN A 2 -18.53 6.71 -45.25
CA ASN A 2 -18.07 5.63 -44.33
C ASN A 2 -18.95 5.69 -43.09
N THR A 3 -19.70 4.64 -42.87
CA THR A 3 -20.40 4.43 -41.60
C THR A 3 -19.32 4.45 -40.50
N PRO A 4 -19.42 5.28 -39.45
CA PRO A 4 -18.46 5.23 -38.36
C PRO A 4 -18.41 3.82 -37.79
N ALA A 5 -17.22 3.31 -37.52
CA ALA A 5 -17.06 1.99 -36.94
C ALA A 5 -17.73 2.00 -35.56
N THR A 6 -18.62 1.01 -35.35
CA THR A 6 -19.28 0.87 -34.04
C THR A 6 -18.23 0.54 -32.98
N GLU A 7 -18.14 1.34 -31.91
CA GLU A 7 -17.32 1.03 -30.76
C GLU A 7 -17.95 -0.14 -29.99
N HIS A 8 -17.20 -1.22 -29.83
CA HIS A 8 -17.63 -2.40 -29.07
C HIS A 8 -16.89 -2.48 -27.74
N TRP A 9 -17.66 -2.47 -26.65
CA TRP A 9 -17.15 -2.56 -25.29
C TRP A 9 -17.64 -3.83 -24.58
N ASP A 10 -16.89 -4.31 -23.61
CA ASP A 10 -17.33 -5.43 -22.76
C ASP A 10 -18.36 -4.97 -21.74
N ALA A 11 -18.15 -3.78 -21.16
CA ALA A 11 -19.07 -3.20 -20.21
C ALA A 11 -19.09 -1.66 -20.32
N LEU A 12 -20.25 -1.08 -19.99
CA LEU A 12 -20.46 0.37 -19.93
C LEU A 12 -21.19 0.69 -18.61
N TRP A 13 -20.63 1.60 -17.82
CA TRP A 13 -21.30 2.18 -16.65
C TRP A 13 -21.81 3.56 -17.03
N VAL A 14 -23.12 3.79 -16.82
CA VAL A 14 -23.79 5.07 -17.03
C VAL A 14 -24.40 5.57 -15.73
N ASN A 15 -24.88 6.81 -15.71
CA ASN A 15 -25.47 7.42 -14.53
C ASN A 15 -24.51 7.37 -13.33
N VAL A 16 -23.28 7.84 -13.56
CA VAL A 16 -22.18 7.91 -12.59
C VAL A 16 -21.57 9.31 -12.58
N HIS A 17 -20.82 9.61 -11.54
CA HIS A 17 -19.90 10.75 -11.49
C HIS A 17 -18.48 10.19 -11.38
N LEU A 18 -17.51 10.79 -12.09
CA LEU A 18 -16.13 10.35 -12.06
C LEU A 18 -15.28 11.32 -11.24
N ALA A 19 -14.42 10.78 -10.39
CA ALA A 19 -13.25 11.44 -9.84
C ALA A 19 -12.02 10.75 -10.46
N THR A 20 -11.53 11.32 -11.56
CA THR A 20 -10.52 10.64 -12.39
C THR A 20 -9.14 10.56 -11.74
N MET A 21 -8.86 11.44 -10.80
CA MET A 21 -7.57 11.55 -10.11
C MET A 21 -6.39 11.76 -11.07
N GLN A 22 -6.64 12.34 -12.25
CA GLN A 22 -5.58 12.70 -13.20
C GLN A 22 -4.68 13.82 -12.66
N ASP A 23 -3.43 13.82 -13.12
CA ASP A 23 -2.46 14.78 -12.64
C ASP A 23 -2.84 16.24 -12.96
N GLY A 24 -2.64 17.12 -11.99
CA GLY A 24 -2.89 18.56 -12.13
C GLY A 24 -4.38 18.97 -12.19
N GLN A 25 -5.33 18.02 -12.08
CA GLN A 25 -6.76 18.29 -12.24
C GLN A 25 -7.58 18.24 -10.92
N GLY A 26 -6.92 18.29 -9.76
CA GLY A 26 -7.60 18.08 -8.49
C GLY A 26 -8.22 16.68 -8.43
N TYR A 27 -9.52 16.56 -8.13
CA TYR A 27 -10.23 15.28 -8.22
C TYR A 27 -10.49 14.85 -9.68
N GLY A 28 -10.39 15.74 -10.67
CA GLY A 28 -10.76 15.45 -12.06
C GLY A 28 -12.24 15.09 -12.20
N GLU A 29 -13.13 15.91 -11.62
CA GLU A 29 -14.56 15.61 -11.55
C GLU A 29 -15.24 15.71 -12.93
N ILE A 30 -15.99 14.67 -13.29
CA ILE A 30 -16.90 14.66 -14.44
C ILE A 30 -18.27 14.21 -13.92
N ARG A 31 -19.24 15.12 -13.90
CA ARG A 31 -20.62 14.83 -13.46
C ARG A 31 -21.47 14.33 -14.62
N ASP A 32 -22.49 13.53 -14.32
CA ASP A 32 -23.33 12.84 -15.32
C ASP A 32 -22.47 12.21 -16.42
N ALA A 33 -21.63 11.29 -15.99
CA ALA A 33 -20.59 10.67 -16.79
C ALA A 33 -20.93 9.22 -17.17
N ALA A 34 -20.10 8.69 -18.04
CA ALA A 34 -20.04 7.27 -18.31
C ALA A 34 -18.57 6.81 -18.44
N ILE A 35 -18.33 5.51 -18.24
CA ILE A 35 -17.04 4.87 -18.43
C ILE A 35 -17.25 3.51 -19.08
N ALA A 36 -16.47 3.23 -20.14
CA ALA A 36 -16.52 1.99 -20.89
C ALA A 36 -15.24 1.19 -20.76
N VAL A 37 -15.38 -0.10 -20.74
CA VAL A 37 -14.29 -1.09 -20.56
C VAL A 37 -14.24 -2.03 -21.74
N ARG A 38 -13.02 -2.31 -22.23
CA ARG A 38 -12.73 -3.34 -23.22
C ARG A 38 -11.43 -4.04 -22.84
N ASP A 39 -11.44 -5.37 -22.86
CA ASP A 39 -10.28 -6.22 -22.56
C ASP A 39 -9.60 -5.88 -21.21
N GLY A 40 -10.42 -5.54 -20.21
CA GLY A 40 -9.94 -5.21 -18.85
C GLY A 40 -9.30 -3.83 -18.69
N VAL A 41 -9.31 -2.99 -19.73
CA VAL A 41 -8.80 -1.62 -19.68
C VAL A 41 -9.91 -0.60 -19.94
N ILE A 42 -9.71 0.63 -19.48
CA ILE A 42 -10.61 1.76 -19.75
C ILE A 42 -10.50 2.10 -21.23
N ALA A 43 -11.57 1.91 -21.98
CA ALA A 43 -11.63 2.17 -23.41
C ALA A 43 -12.17 3.58 -23.73
N TRP A 44 -13.05 4.10 -22.87
CA TRP A 44 -13.64 5.44 -23.01
C TRP A 44 -14.09 5.93 -21.63
N LEU A 45 -14.03 7.23 -21.40
CA LEU A 45 -14.65 7.91 -20.25
C LEU A 45 -14.92 9.37 -20.61
N GLY A 46 -15.99 9.92 -20.03
CA GLY A 46 -16.35 11.33 -20.28
C GLY A 46 -17.78 11.65 -19.84
N PRO A 47 -18.26 12.89 -20.13
CA PRO A 47 -19.66 13.25 -19.97
C PRO A 47 -20.56 12.27 -20.74
N ARG A 48 -21.67 11.85 -20.13
CA ARG A 48 -22.61 10.93 -20.79
C ARG A 48 -23.17 11.47 -22.11
N ALA A 49 -23.30 12.79 -22.20
CA ALA A 49 -23.76 13.46 -23.42
C ALA A 49 -22.78 13.28 -24.62
N ASP A 50 -21.50 12.99 -24.33
CA ASP A 50 -20.46 12.81 -25.35
C ASP A 50 -20.25 11.33 -25.74
N LEU A 51 -21.12 10.45 -25.27
CA LEU A 51 -21.09 9.03 -25.70
C LEU A 51 -21.21 8.93 -27.20
N PRO A 52 -20.35 8.15 -27.89
CA PRO A 52 -20.46 7.93 -29.33
C PRO A 52 -21.84 7.39 -29.72
N GLU A 53 -22.48 7.98 -30.72
CA GLU A 53 -23.80 7.53 -31.22
C GLU A 53 -23.79 6.05 -31.65
N ALA A 54 -22.68 5.59 -32.23
CA ALA A 54 -22.47 4.20 -32.65
C ALA A 54 -21.66 3.42 -31.63
N CYS A 55 -22.13 3.28 -30.40
CA CYS A 55 -21.50 2.44 -29.38
C CYS A 55 -22.39 1.27 -28.97
N ALA A 56 -21.77 0.12 -28.65
CA ALA A 56 -22.46 -1.06 -28.14
C ALA A 56 -21.62 -1.69 -27.03
N ALA A 57 -22.25 -2.00 -25.90
CA ALA A 57 -21.63 -2.74 -24.81
C ALA A 57 -22.33 -4.08 -24.63
N LYS A 58 -21.56 -5.14 -24.32
CA LYS A 58 -22.12 -6.47 -24.00
C LYS A 58 -23.01 -6.39 -22.75
N VAL A 59 -22.58 -5.59 -21.77
CA VAL A 59 -23.31 -5.37 -20.51
C VAL A 59 -23.31 -3.87 -20.20
N GLN A 60 -24.48 -3.34 -19.78
CA GLN A 60 -24.61 -1.99 -19.30
C GLN A 60 -25.02 -2.01 -17.83
N HIS A 61 -24.31 -1.23 -17.02
CA HIS A 61 -24.55 -1.06 -15.60
C HIS A 61 -25.08 0.35 -15.32
N ASP A 62 -26.12 0.45 -14.51
CA ASP A 62 -26.60 1.72 -13.94
C ASP A 62 -25.88 1.99 -12.62
N GLY A 63 -25.04 3.02 -12.59
CA GLY A 63 -24.32 3.42 -11.39
C GLY A 63 -25.14 4.21 -10.36
N LYS A 64 -26.42 4.47 -10.64
CA LYS A 64 -27.40 5.09 -9.70
C LYS A 64 -26.93 6.41 -9.08
N GLY A 65 -26.16 7.19 -9.82
CA GLY A 65 -25.61 8.47 -9.35
C GLY A 65 -24.41 8.31 -8.40
N CYS A 66 -23.82 7.12 -8.27
CA CYS A 66 -22.60 6.92 -7.49
C CYS A 66 -21.39 7.66 -8.09
N TRP A 67 -20.46 8.03 -7.21
CA TRP A 67 -19.14 8.45 -7.61
C TRP A 67 -18.24 7.25 -7.90
N LEU A 68 -17.44 7.34 -8.96
CA LEU A 68 -16.38 6.40 -9.28
C LEU A 68 -15.03 7.06 -9.03
N THR A 69 -14.18 6.38 -8.31
CA THR A 69 -12.75 6.68 -8.17
C THR A 69 -11.92 5.55 -8.76
N PRO A 70 -10.63 5.74 -9.08
CA PRO A 70 -9.73 4.61 -9.20
C PRO A 70 -9.89 3.70 -7.98
N GLY A 71 -9.73 2.40 -8.15
CA GLY A 71 -9.71 1.47 -7.03
C GLY A 71 -8.62 1.87 -6.03
N LEU A 72 -8.94 1.80 -4.75
CA LEU A 72 -7.99 2.18 -3.71
C LEU A 72 -6.78 1.24 -3.69
N ILE A 73 -5.64 1.77 -3.28
CA ILE A 73 -4.36 1.08 -3.25
C ILE A 73 -3.77 1.21 -1.84
N ASP A 74 -3.57 0.10 -1.17
CA ASP A 74 -2.84 0.05 0.10
C ASP A 74 -1.40 -0.38 -0.17
N CYS A 75 -0.49 0.59 -0.19
CA CYS A 75 0.88 0.42 -0.69
C CYS A 75 1.91 0.06 0.39
N HIS A 76 1.47 -0.26 1.60
CA HIS A 76 2.33 -0.67 2.71
C HIS A 76 1.55 -1.51 3.72
N THR A 77 1.69 -2.83 3.68
CA THR A 77 1.11 -3.73 4.67
C THR A 77 2.02 -4.91 5.02
N HIS A 78 1.80 -5.47 6.21
CA HIS A 78 2.40 -6.71 6.68
C HIS A 78 1.28 -7.71 7.02
N ILE A 79 0.30 -7.82 6.15
CA ILE A 79 -1.00 -8.43 6.44
C ILE A 79 -0.91 -9.95 6.66
N VAL A 80 0.18 -10.61 6.19
CA VAL A 80 0.40 -12.06 6.34
C VAL A 80 1.24 -12.34 7.56
N TYR A 81 0.58 -12.71 8.64
CA TYR A 81 1.18 -13.12 9.90
C TYR A 81 0.23 -14.01 10.71
N ALA A 82 0.80 -14.80 11.64
CA ALA A 82 0.06 -15.57 12.64
C ALA A 82 0.14 -14.93 14.03
N GLY A 83 -0.80 -15.31 14.90
CA GLY A 83 -0.94 -14.77 16.24
C GLY A 83 -1.54 -13.36 16.26
N ASN A 84 -1.57 -12.77 17.45
CA ASN A 84 -1.93 -11.37 17.66
C ASN A 84 -1.14 -10.83 18.85
N ARG A 85 -1.24 -9.52 19.09
CA ARG A 85 -0.51 -8.86 20.17
C ARG A 85 -1.45 -8.08 21.10
N SER A 86 -2.71 -8.53 21.23
CA SER A 86 -3.71 -7.91 22.10
C SER A 86 -3.30 -7.93 23.57
N ASP A 87 -2.71 -9.03 24.03
CA ASP A 87 -2.22 -9.15 25.40
C ASP A 87 -1.10 -8.15 25.70
N GLU A 88 -0.21 -7.91 24.73
CA GLU A 88 0.83 -6.89 24.87
C GLU A 88 0.24 -5.46 24.88
N PHE A 89 -0.81 -5.23 24.10
CA PHE A 89 -1.54 -3.98 24.10
C PHE A 89 -2.18 -3.72 25.48
N GLU A 90 -2.86 -4.71 26.02
CA GLU A 90 -3.46 -4.64 27.37
C GLU A 90 -2.38 -4.42 28.44
N ALA A 91 -1.27 -5.17 28.40
CA ALA A 91 -0.17 -5.03 29.34
C ALA A 91 0.41 -3.61 29.34
N ARG A 92 0.62 -3.01 28.16
CA ARG A 92 1.09 -1.62 28.03
C ARG A 92 0.12 -0.62 28.66
N LEU A 93 -1.17 -0.80 28.45
CA LEU A 93 -2.19 0.07 29.04
C LEU A 93 -2.29 -0.07 30.55
N ASN A 94 -1.95 -1.27 31.09
CA ASN A 94 -1.83 -1.52 32.51
C ASN A 94 -0.49 -1.06 33.11
N GLY A 95 0.35 -0.37 32.33
CA GLY A 95 1.60 0.25 32.80
C GLY A 95 2.81 -0.69 32.84
N VAL A 96 2.73 -1.87 32.21
CA VAL A 96 3.90 -2.76 32.08
C VAL A 96 4.90 -2.13 31.11
N ALA A 97 6.15 -2.02 31.56
CA ALA A 97 7.22 -1.46 30.74
C ALA A 97 7.51 -2.31 29.50
N TYR A 98 7.87 -1.63 28.39
CA TYR A 98 8.18 -2.31 27.12
C TYR A 98 9.31 -3.34 27.28
N GLU A 99 10.34 -3.01 28.06
CA GLU A 99 11.46 -3.91 28.34
C GLU A 99 11.03 -5.20 29.06
N GLU A 100 10.01 -5.11 29.92
CA GLU A 100 9.44 -6.29 30.57
C GLU A 100 8.65 -7.16 29.61
N ILE A 101 7.88 -6.55 28.72
CA ILE A 101 7.16 -7.24 27.63
C ILE A 101 8.17 -7.95 26.73
N ALA A 102 9.21 -7.26 26.29
CA ALA A 102 10.26 -7.81 25.43
C ALA A 102 11.00 -8.97 26.13
N ARG A 103 11.36 -8.84 27.42
CA ARG A 103 12.03 -9.89 28.21
C ARG A 103 11.18 -11.14 28.37
N LYS A 104 9.85 -10.99 28.41
CA LYS A 104 8.89 -12.11 28.41
C LYS A 104 8.69 -12.74 27.02
N GLY A 105 9.44 -12.28 26.03
CA GLY A 105 9.40 -12.79 24.67
C GLY A 105 8.30 -12.15 23.81
N GLY A 106 7.79 -10.98 24.18
CA GLY A 106 6.90 -10.15 23.39
C GLY A 106 7.62 -9.39 22.27
N GLY A 107 6.93 -8.42 21.68
CA GLY A 107 7.45 -7.64 20.57
C GLY A 107 7.38 -8.40 19.24
N ILE A 108 8.18 -7.95 18.27
CA ILE A 108 8.21 -8.55 16.93
C ILE A 108 8.53 -10.06 16.98
N LEU A 109 9.36 -10.49 17.92
CA LEU A 109 9.77 -11.88 18.05
C LEU A 109 8.62 -12.81 18.45
N SER A 110 7.57 -12.33 19.10
CA SER A 110 6.36 -13.13 19.37
C SER A 110 5.60 -13.43 18.07
N THR A 111 5.47 -12.44 17.19
CA THR A 111 4.88 -12.62 15.87
C THR A 111 5.74 -13.55 15.00
N VAL A 112 7.07 -13.38 15.02
CA VAL A 112 8.01 -14.25 14.28
C VAL A 112 7.82 -15.70 14.70
N ARG A 113 7.81 -16.01 16.00
CA ARG A 113 7.59 -17.38 16.49
C ARG A 113 6.25 -17.96 16.04
N ALA A 114 5.17 -17.19 16.16
CA ALA A 114 3.85 -17.63 15.75
C ALA A 114 3.80 -17.90 14.23
N THR A 115 4.39 -17.02 13.42
CA THR A 115 4.41 -17.13 11.96
C THR A 115 5.32 -18.28 11.46
N ARG A 116 6.46 -18.50 12.12
CA ARG A 116 7.33 -19.66 11.84
C ARG A 116 6.60 -20.99 12.08
N ASN A 117 5.82 -21.07 13.16
CA ASN A 117 5.10 -22.28 13.53
C ASN A 117 3.84 -22.56 12.70
N ALA A 118 3.25 -21.54 12.10
CA ALA A 118 2.04 -21.69 11.30
C ALA A 118 2.34 -22.29 9.92
N SER A 119 1.46 -23.14 9.41
CA SER A 119 1.47 -23.61 8.01
C SER A 119 1.05 -22.49 7.04
N GLU A 120 1.23 -22.71 5.74
CA GLU A 120 0.73 -21.77 4.71
C GLU A 120 -0.81 -21.64 4.78
N GLU A 121 -1.52 -22.74 5.00
CA GLU A 121 -2.98 -22.74 5.15
C GLU A 121 -3.42 -21.94 6.39
N GLU A 122 -2.77 -22.14 7.54
CA GLU A 122 -3.07 -21.37 8.74
C GLU A 122 -2.77 -19.88 8.57
N LEU A 123 -1.68 -19.51 7.88
CA LEU A 123 -1.37 -18.13 7.53
C LEU A 123 -2.43 -17.52 6.61
N MET A 124 -2.86 -18.28 5.60
CA MET A 124 -3.92 -17.87 4.68
C MET A 124 -5.22 -17.58 5.44
N LEU A 125 -5.67 -18.52 6.26
CA LEU A 125 -6.89 -18.40 7.06
C LEU A 125 -6.82 -17.25 8.06
N ALA A 126 -5.68 -17.09 8.74
CA ALA A 126 -5.48 -16.00 9.70
C ALA A 126 -5.45 -14.62 9.04
N SER A 127 -4.97 -14.53 7.79
CA SER A 127 -4.86 -13.27 7.05
C SER A 127 -6.13 -12.89 6.29
N LEU A 128 -6.97 -13.87 5.93
CA LEU A 128 -8.16 -13.68 5.12
C LEU A 128 -9.11 -12.60 5.66
N PRO A 129 -9.46 -12.53 6.96
CA PRO A 129 -10.34 -11.47 7.46
C PRO A 129 -9.78 -10.06 7.23
N ARG A 130 -8.45 -9.90 7.32
CA ARG A 130 -7.76 -8.62 7.09
C ARG A 130 -7.85 -8.20 5.62
N VAL A 131 -7.62 -9.14 4.71
CA VAL A 131 -7.75 -8.91 3.26
C VAL A 131 -9.19 -8.57 2.91
N ILE A 132 -10.18 -9.33 3.40
CA ILE A 132 -11.60 -9.11 3.12
C ILE A 132 -12.05 -7.72 3.59
N ASN A 133 -11.60 -7.25 4.75
CA ASN A 133 -11.94 -5.90 5.22
C ASN A 133 -11.47 -4.81 4.25
N LEU A 134 -10.22 -4.89 3.77
CA LEU A 134 -9.69 -3.94 2.78
C LEU A 134 -10.42 -4.06 1.44
N LEU A 135 -10.71 -5.28 0.98
CA LEU A 135 -11.48 -5.50 -0.25
C LEU A 135 -12.87 -4.85 -0.18
N ARG A 136 -13.54 -4.92 0.98
CA ARG A 136 -14.86 -4.29 1.19
C ARG A 136 -14.79 -2.77 1.13
N GLU A 137 -13.66 -2.17 1.44
CA GLU A 137 -13.43 -0.73 1.35
C GLU A 137 -12.91 -0.27 -0.01
N GLY A 138 -13.11 -1.05 -1.07
CA GLY A 138 -12.77 -0.62 -2.43
C GLY A 138 -11.30 -0.78 -2.81
N VAL A 139 -10.49 -1.47 -2.01
CA VAL A 139 -9.09 -1.76 -2.35
C VAL A 139 -9.03 -2.75 -3.51
N THR A 140 -8.26 -2.41 -4.53
CA THR A 140 -8.04 -3.23 -5.73
C THR A 140 -6.59 -3.66 -5.88
N THR A 141 -5.67 -2.97 -5.19
CA THR A 141 -4.25 -3.30 -5.20
C THR A 141 -3.70 -3.23 -3.78
N LEU A 142 -2.93 -4.23 -3.40
CA LEU A 142 -2.38 -4.39 -2.07
C LEU A 142 -0.88 -4.74 -2.16
N GLU A 143 -0.04 -4.01 -1.45
CA GLU A 143 1.32 -4.45 -1.18
C GLU A 143 1.33 -5.32 0.07
N ILE A 144 2.00 -6.46 0.00
CA ILE A 144 2.20 -7.35 1.14
C ILE A 144 3.68 -7.59 1.33
N LYS A 145 4.22 -7.10 2.45
CA LYS A 145 5.60 -7.31 2.86
C LYS A 145 5.71 -8.61 3.65
N SER A 146 6.80 -9.33 3.47
CA SER A 146 7.25 -10.36 4.41
C SER A 146 7.91 -9.72 5.66
N GLY A 147 8.79 -10.40 6.37
CA GLY A 147 9.54 -9.81 7.49
C GLY A 147 9.14 -10.32 8.87
N TYR A 148 8.22 -11.29 8.93
CA TYR A 148 7.91 -12.03 10.15
C TYR A 148 8.42 -13.48 10.13
N GLY A 149 9.25 -13.83 9.16
CA GLY A 149 9.96 -15.10 9.14
C GLY A 149 11.36 -14.98 9.69
N LEU A 150 12.13 -14.05 9.14
CA LEU A 150 13.55 -13.82 9.41
C LEU A 150 14.40 -15.09 9.15
N ASP A 151 13.87 -16.01 8.37
CA ASP A 151 14.55 -17.16 7.76
C ASP A 151 13.97 -17.44 6.36
N LEU A 152 14.74 -18.12 5.51
CA LEU A 152 14.36 -18.36 4.13
C LEU A 152 13.00 -19.06 3.99
N GLN A 153 12.78 -20.12 4.76
CA GLN A 153 11.58 -20.95 4.60
C GLN A 153 10.31 -20.16 4.96
N THR A 154 10.36 -19.39 6.04
CA THR A 154 9.20 -18.65 6.52
C THR A 154 8.96 -17.39 5.68
N GLU A 155 10.01 -16.69 5.24
CA GLU A 155 9.86 -15.56 4.33
C GLU A 155 9.23 -16.01 3.00
N ALA A 156 9.70 -17.13 2.43
CA ALA A 156 9.09 -17.73 1.23
C ALA A 156 7.62 -18.10 1.46
N LYS A 157 7.31 -18.71 2.60
CA LYS A 157 5.95 -19.07 3.01
C LYS A 157 5.02 -17.85 3.05
N ILE A 158 5.45 -16.74 3.68
CA ILE A 158 4.68 -15.50 3.74
C ILE A 158 4.42 -14.96 2.33
N LEU A 159 5.45 -14.91 1.49
CA LEU A 159 5.35 -14.37 0.12
C LEU A 159 4.49 -15.26 -0.79
N ARG A 160 4.52 -16.58 -0.64
CA ARG A 160 3.61 -17.49 -1.37
C ARG A 160 2.16 -17.26 -0.97
N VAL A 161 1.87 -17.14 0.32
CA VAL A 161 0.52 -16.80 0.81
C VAL A 161 0.08 -15.45 0.27
N ALA A 162 0.97 -14.46 0.23
CA ALA A 162 0.67 -13.16 -0.38
C ALA A 162 0.32 -13.27 -1.86
N ARG A 163 1.09 -14.05 -2.66
CA ARG A 163 0.77 -14.33 -4.07
C ARG A 163 -0.56 -15.05 -4.25
N GLN A 164 -0.87 -16.00 -3.34
CA GLN A 164 -2.10 -16.78 -3.38
C GLN A 164 -3.34 -15.88 -3.24
N PHE A 165 -3.30 -14.82 -2.40
CA PHE A 165 -4.38 -13.84 -2.35
C PHE A 165 -4.64 -13.16 -3.69
N GLY A 166 -3.59 -12.82 -4.44
CA GLY A 166 -3.73 -12.23 -5.78
C GLY A 166 -4.25 -13.22 -6.84
N HIS A 167 -4.08 -14.53 -6.62
CA HIS A 167 -4.62 -15.57 -7.47
C HIS A 167 -6.09 -15.86 -7.16
N ASP A 168 -6.45 -15.95 -5.88
CA ASP A 168 -7.76 -16.43 -5.44
C ASP A 168 -8.82 -15.31 -5.38
N PHE A 169 -8.40 -14.06 -5.28
CA PHE A 169 -9.30 -12.91 -5.16
C PHE A 169 -9.12 -11.95 -6.34
N PRO A 170 -10.16 -11.20 -6.73
CA PRO A 170 -10.05 -10.10 -7.69
C PRO A 170 -9.29 -8.91 -7.06
N LEU A 171 -8.00 -9.10 -6.87
CA LEU A 171 -7.06 -8.24 -6.17
C LEU A 171 -5.69 -8.33 -6.82
N ARG A 172 -5.05 -7.21 -7.06
CA ARG A 172 -3.64 -7.18 -7.46
C ARG A 172 -2.77 -7.14 -6.22
N VAL A 173 -1.84 -8.09 -6.11
CA VAL A 173 -0.87 -8.15 -5.02
C VAL A 173 0.53 -7.83 -5.54
N LYS A 174 1.21 -6.93 -4.86
CA LYS A 174 2.65 -6.68 -4.98
C LYS A 174 3.32 -7.21 -3.73
N THR A 175 4.31 -8.07 -3.91
CA THR A 175 5.03 -8.66 -2.78
C THR A 175 6.38 -7.96 -2.58
N THR A 176 6.68 -7.64 -1.34
CA THR A 176 7.94 -6.99 -0.95
C THR A 176 8.68 -7.87 0.05
N PHE A 177 9.91 -8.25 -0.29
CA PHE A 177 10.78 -8.98 0.62
C PHE A 177 11.36 -8.04 1.67
N LEU A 178 11.09 -8.31 2.94
CA LEU A 178 11.56 -7.55 4.10
C LEU A 178 12.34 -8.46 5.08
N GLY A 179 13.29 -9.25 4.56
CA GLY A 179 14.15 -10.06 5.43
C GLY A 179 14.97 -9.23 6.42
N ALA A 180 15.30 -7.99 6.07
CA ALA A 180 15.99 -7.03 6.93
C ALA A 180 15.00 -6.20 7.79
N HIS A 181 14.01 -6.85 8.42
CA HIS A 181 13.03 -6.20 9.29
C HIS A 181 13.52 -6.09 10.74
N ALA A 182 14.08 -7.16 11.26
CA ALA A 182 14.67 -7.22 12.60
C ALA A 182 15.80 -8.25 12.64
N LEU A 183 16.63 -8.16 13.66
CA LEU A 183 17.66 -9.17 13.89
C LEU A 183 17.04 -10.35 14.65
N PRO A 184 17.01 -11.58 14.06
CA PRO A 184 16.51 -12.75 14.76
C PRO A 184 17.43 -13.17 15.93
N GLY A 185 16.85 -13.77 16.95
CA GLY A 185 17.56 -14.10 18.19
C GLY A 185 18.80 -14.97 17.97
N GLU A 186 18.76 -15.88 17.01
CA GLU A 186 19.87 -16.76 16.62
C GLU A 186 21.09 -16.00 16.04
N TYR A 187 20.89 -14.74 15.62
CA TYR A 187 21.95 -13.83 15.14
C TYR A 187 22.21 -12.67 16.11
N ALA A 188 21.79 -12.74 17.38
CA ALA A 188 22.02 -11.69 18.36
C ALA A 188 23.50 -11.22 18.35
N GLY A 189 23.75 -9.93 18.15
CA GLY A 189 25.09 -9.32 18.05
C GLY A 189 25.85 -9.60 16.73
N ARG A 190 25.22 -10.28 15.74
CA ARG A 190 25.84 -10.67 14.46
C ARG A 190 25.05 -10.17 13.27
N ALA A 191 24.66 -8.89 13.29
CA ALA A 191 23.81 -8.29 12.27
C ALA A 191 24.38 -8.37 10.85
N ASP A 192 25.69 -8.19 10.68
CA ASP A 192 26.32 -8.29 9.36
C ASP A 192 26.30 -9.70 8.79
N GLU A 193 26.47 -10.74 9.63
CA GLU A 193 26.33 -12.13 9.19
C GLU A 193 24.89 -12.46 8.78
N TYR A 194 23.93 -11.93 9.52
CA TYR A 194 22.51 -12.08 9.15
C TYR A 194 22.20 -11.41 7.80
N LEU A 195 22.70 -10.20 7.59
CA LEU A 195 22.51 -9.51 6.30
C LEU A 195 23.23 -10.22 5.15
N GLU A 196 24.34 -10.90 5.41
CA GLU A 196 24.96 -11.77 4.42
C GLU A 196 24.03 -12.92 4.01
N LEU A 197 23.36 -13.56 4.99
CA LEU A 197 22.34 -14.57 4.74
C LEU A 197 21.18 -13.98 3.92
N VAL A 198 20.66 -12.82 4.32
CA VAL A 198 19.56 -12.14 3.62
C VAL A 198 19.91 -11.85 2.16
N CYS A 199 21.09 -11.23 1.92
CA CYS A 199 21.47 -10.75 0.59
C CYS A 199 21.98 -11.87 -0.34
N LYS A 200 22.75 -12.83 0.20
CA LYS A 200 23.42 -13.85 -0.64
C LYS A 200 22.68 -15.17 -0.75
N HIS A 201 21.77 -15.46 0.17
CA HIS A 201 21.08 -16.74 0.20
C HIS A 201 19.56 -16.62 0.14
N MET A 202 18.95 -15.73 0.94
CA MET A 202 17.49 -15.62 0.94
C MET A 202 16.98 -14.94 -0.32
N LEU A 203 17.45 -13.72 -0.61
CA LEU A 203 16.98 -12.92 -1.74
C LEU A 203 17.12 -13.65 -3.08
N PRO A 204 18.26 -14.25 -3.45
CA PRO A 204 18.39 -14.96 -4.74
C PRO A 204 17.36 -16.08 -4.91
N VAL A 205 17.15 -16.90 -3.88
CA VAL A 205 16.19 -18.02 -3.92
C VAL A 205 14.76 -17.50 -4.10
N LEU A 206 14.38 -16.45 -3.35
CA LEU A 206 13.03 -15.86 -3.44
C LEU A 206 12.79 -15.18 -4.80
N VAL A 207 13.83 -14.62 -5.42
CA VAL A 207 13.79 -14.08 -6.78
C VAL A 207 13.63 -15.20 -7.81
N GLU A 208 14.37 -16.28 -7.69
CA GLU A 208 14.26 -17.45 -8.57
C GLU A 208 12.86 -18.08 -8.52
N GLU A 209 12.23 -18.09 -7.34
CA GLU A 209 10.82 -18.52 -7.19
C GLU A 209 9.79 -17.51 -7.70
N GLY A 210 10.18 -16.31 -8.16
CA GLY A 210 9.28 -15.26 -8.65
C GLY A 210 8.44 -14.63 -7.55
N LEU A 211 8.91 -14.65 -6.30
CA LEU A 211 8.15 -14.20 -5.13
C LEU A 211 8.38 -12.73 -4.77
N VAL A 212 9.31 -12.02 -5.42
CA VAL A 212 9.73 -10.67 -5.00
C VAL A 212 9.49 -9.65 -6.12
N ASP A 213 8.68 -8.63 -5.84
CA ASP A 213 8.49 -7.46 -6.71
C ASP A 213 9.33 -6.26 -6.28
N ALA A 214 9.67 -6.16 -4.98
CA ALA A 214 10.49 -5.11 -4.39
C ALA A 214 11.21 -5.63 -3.14
N VAL A 215 12.24 -4.91 -2.70
CA VAL A 215 12.96 -5.20 -1.46
C VAL A 215 12.85 -4.03 -0.51
N ASP A 216 12.70 -4.32 0.79
CA ASP A 216 12.59 -3.33 1.85
C ASP A 216 13.52 -3.68 3.01
N ALA A 217 13.81 -2.70 3.86
CA ALA A 217 14.57 -2.87 5.10
C ALA A 217 14.04 -1.92 6.18
N PHE A 218 14.36 -2.18 7.44
CA PHE A 218 14.06 -1.30 8.55
C PHE A 218 15.34 -0.56 8.99
N CYS A 219 15.48 0.68 8.53
CA CYS A 219 16.64 1.54 8.81
C CYS A 219 16.40 2.39 10.05
N GLU A 220 16.76 1.85 11.20
CA GLU A 220 16.57 2.48 12.50
C GLU A 220 17.65 2.06 13.52
N LYS A 221 17.78 2.82 14.62
CA LYS A 221 18.70 2.48 15.71
C LYS A 221 18.45 1.10 16.31
N ILE A 222 17.21 0.67 16.31
CA ILE A 222 16.78 -0.66 16.81
C ILE A 222 16.72 -1.72 15.70
N GLY A 223 16.92 -1.32 14.45
CA GLY A 223 16.96 -2.17 13.26
C GLY A 223 18.37 -2.23 12.67
N PHE A 224 18.48 -1.82 11.42
CA PHE A 224 19.74 -1.82 10.69
C PHE A 224 20.21 -0.38 10.41
N SER A 225 21.53 -0.16 10.43
CA SER A 225 22.11 1.14 10.08
C SER A 225 21.97 1.42 8.58
N ALA A 226 22.13 2.71 8.19
CA ALA A 226 22.11 3.09 6.78
C ALA A 226 23.18 2.34 5.95
N ALA A 227 24.37 2.11 6.51
CA ALA A 227 25.43 1.33 5.85
C ALA A 227 25.06 -0.16 5.65
N GLN A 228 24.34 -0.73 6.59
CA GLN A 228 23.80 -2.09 6.49
C GLN A 228 22.65 -2.17 5.51
N THR A 229 21.73 -1.20 5.55
CA THR A 229 20.64 -1.06 4.57
C THR A 229 21.17 -0.92 3.15
N GLU A 230 22.26 -0.17 2.95
CA GLU A 230 22.87 -0.04 1.62
C GLU A 230 23.36 -1.38 1.05
N LYS A 231 23.80 -2.33 1.89
CA LYS A 231 24.15 -3.69 1.42
C LYS A 231 22.91 -4.41 0.85
N VAL A 232 21.77 -4.29 1.52
CA VAL A 232 20.50 -4.86 1.05
C VAL A 232 20.05 -4.22 -0.26
N PHE A 233 20.19 -2.90 -0.40
CA PHE A 233 19.84 -2.19 -1.62
C PHE A 233 20.71 -2.58 -2.81
N ARG A 234 22.03 -2.77 -2.59
CA ARG A 234 22.93 -3.26 -3.64
C ARG A 234 22.53 -4.65 -4.10
N ALA A 235 22.26 -5.56 -3.16
CA ALA A 235 21.78 -6.90 -3.51
C ALA A 235 20.46 -6.86 -4.30
N ALA A 236 19.53 -6.01 -3.93
CA ALA A 236 18.29 -5.82 -4.70
C ALA A 236 18.57 -5.34 -6.14
N GLN A 237 19.49 -4.37 -6.32
CA GLN A 237 19.87 -3.86 -7.63
C GLN A 237 20.55 -4.92 -8.52
N GLU A 238 21.36 -5.80 -7.94
CA GLU A 238 21.98 -6.92 -8.66
C GLU A 238 20.93 -7.85 -9.29
N HIS A 239 19.74 -7.93 -8.69
CA HIS A 239 18.59 -8.67 -9.22
C HIS A 239 17.59 -7.81 -10.02
N GLY A 240 17.90 -6.52 -10.26
CA GLY A 240 17.01 -5.62 -10.99
C GLY A 240 15.74 -5.24 -10.23
N LEU A 241 15.72 -5.42 -8.91
CA LEU A 241 14.56 -5.14 -8.07
C LEU A 241 14.57 -3.70 -7.54
N PRO A 242 13.42 -3.02 -7.55
CA PRO A 242 13.28 -1.73 -6.89
C PRO A 242 13.33 -1.89 -5.37
N VAL A 243 13.70 -0.80 -4.69
CA VAL A 243 13.79 -0.74 -3.23
C VAL A 243 12.76 0.20 -2.63
N LYS A 244 12.38 -0.09 -1.40
CA LYS A 244 11.58 0.73 -0.48
C LYS A 244 12.30 0.77 0.87
N LEU A 245 11.84 1.58 1.82
CA LEU A 245 12.47 1.64 3.13
C LEU A 245 11.49 2.09 4.23
N HIS A 246 11.44 1.35 5.33
CA HIS A 246 11.00 1.90 6.61
C HIS A 246 12.12 2.84 7.12
N ALA A 247 11.82 4.12 7.15
CA ALA A 247 12.83 5.16 7.39
C ALA A 247 12.32 6.26 8.31
N GLU A 248 13.22 6.78 9.15
CA GLU A 248 12.98 7.95 9.99
C GLU A 248 11.69 7.85 10.83
N GLN A 249 11.33 6.63 11.26
CA GLN A 249 10.15 6.41 12.12
C GLN A 249 10.42 6.85 13.57
N LEU A 250 11.58 6.51 14.11
CA LEU A 250 11.96 6.75 15.52
C LEU A 250 13.16 7.69 15.64
N SER A 251 13.93 7.84 14.58
CA SER A 251 15.13 8.67 14.53
C SER A 251 15.55 8.99 13.10
N ASP A 252 16.24 10.10 12.89
CA ASP A 252 16.88 10.40 11.60
C ASP A 252 18.15 9.56 11.44
N GLN A 253 18.14 8.61 10.51
CA GLN A 253 19.26 7.76 10.15
C GLN A 253 19.78 8.04 8.73
N GLY A 254 19.18 9.01 8.01
CA GLY A 254 19.46 9.31 6.61
C GLY A 254 18.96 8.24 5.65
N GLY A 255 18.03 7.40 6.09
CA GLY A 255 17.45 6.30 5.29
C GLY A 255 16.69 6.80 4.08
N ALA A 256 15.86 7.84 4.22
CA ALA A 256 15.13 8.44 3.10
C ALA A 256 16.08 9.03 2.04
N THR A 257 17.16 9.68 2.47
CA THR A 257 18.22 10.17 1.57
C THR A 257 18.90 9.00 0.82
N LEU A 258 19.19 7.92 1.53
CA LEU A 258 19.76 6.71 0.94
C LEU A 258 18.79 6.13 -0.10
N THR A 259 17.53 5.96 0.27
CA THR A 259 16.48 5.44 -0.62
C THR A 259 16.36 6.27 -1.89
N ALA A 260 16.31 7.59 -1.77
CA ALA A 260 16.24 8.51 -2.89
C ALA A 260 17.45 8.35 -3.84
N ARG A 261 18.66 8.28 -3.31
CA ARG A 261 19.90 8.05 -4.11
C ARG A 261 19.87 6.74 -4.88
N TYR A 262 19.22 5.72 -4.36
CA TYR A 262 19.00 4.43 -5.03
C TYR A 262 17.76 4.45 -5.95
N ARG A 263 17.11 5.61 -6.15
CA ARG A 263 15.86 5.78 -6.90
C ARG A 263 14.78 4.84 -6.40
N GLY A 264 14.75 4.64 -5.08
CA GLY A 264 13.76 3.81 -4.42
C GLY A 264 12.34 4.33 -4.63
N LEU A 265 11.39 3.42 -4.67
CA LEU A 265 9.98 3.72 -4.93
C LEU A 265 9.39 4.60 -3.83
N SER A 266 9.68 4.27 -2.57
CA SER A 266 9.18 5.03 -1.41
C SER A 266 10.10 4.94 -0.21
N ALA A 267 9.99 5.95 0.66
CA ALA A 267 10.44 5.93 2.04
C ALA A 267 9.20 6.12 2.93
N ASP A 268 9.05 5.26 3.91
CA ASP A 268 7.81 5.00 4.60
C ASP A 268 7.96 5.37 6.11
N HIS A 269 6.91 5.86 6.79
CA HIS A 269 6.84 6.48 8.12
C HIS A 269 7.21 7.97 8.13
N LEU A 270 8.50 8.33 8.28
CA LEU A 270 9.06 9.67 8.07
C LEU A 270 8.80 10.70 9.18
N GLU A 271 8.44 10.29 10.40
CA GLU A 271 8.19 11.19 11.53
C GLU A 271 9.44 12.04 11.88
N TYR A 272 10.63 11.49 11.66
CA TYR A 272 11.92 12.15 11.95
C TYR A 272 12.66 12.63 10.70
N LEU A 273 11.97 12.67 9.54
CA LEU A 273 12.58 13.10 8.28
C LEU A 273 13.10 14.55 8.36
N SER A 274 14.35 14.74 7.96
CA SER A 274 15.03 16.04 7.91
C SER A 274 14.86 16.76 6.57
N GLU A 275 15.14 18.06 6.53
CA GLU A 275 15.09 18.86 5.31
C GLU A 275 15.99 18.30 4.17
N PRO A 276 17.25 17.85 4.42
CA PRO A 276 18.03 17.18 3.38
C PRO A 276 17.36 15.92 2.83
N GLY A 277 16.67 15.16 3.68
CA GLY A 277 15.89 13.99 3.25
C GLY A 277 14.73 14.38 2.31
N ILE A 278 13.98 15.43 2.67
CA ILE A 278 12.90 15.98 1.83
C ILE A 278 13.45 16.41 0.46
N ALA A 279 14.53 17.19 0.43
CA ALA A 279 15.15 17.65 -0.81
C ALA A 279 15.58 16.47 -1.69
N SER A 280 16.25 15.47 -1.07
CA SER A 280 16.69 14.29 -1.81
C SER A 280 15.50 13.49 -2.40
N MET A 281 14.40 13.33 -1.65
CA MET A 281 13.20 12.66 -2.15
C MET A 281 12.55 13.42 -3.32
N ALA A 282 12.50 14.76 -3.24
CA ALA A 282 12.00 15.61 -4.31
C ALA A 282 12.82 15.46 -5.59
N ASP A 283 14.16 15.55 -5.48
CA ASP A 283 15.10 15.48 -6.61
C ASP A 283 15.04 14.13 -7.36
N HIS A 284 14.73 13.05 -6.65
CA HIS A 284 14.73 11.69 -7.22
C HIS A 284 13.33 11.12 -7.46
N GLY A 285 12.29 11.85 -7.04
CA GLY A 285 10.89 11.45 -7.24
C GLY A 285 10.43 10.28 -6.35
N THR A 286 11.13 10.04 -5.23
CA THR A 286 10.76 9.03 -4.22
C THR A 286 9.46 9.45 -3.50
N VAL A 287 8.54 8.51 -3.31
CA VAL A 287 7.25 8.79 -2.65
C VAL A 287 7.40 8.73 -1.13
N ALA A 288 6.79 9.68 -0.43
CA ALA A 288 6.62 9.63 1.03
C ALA A 288 5.38 8.82 1.38
N VAL A 289 5.51 7.66 2.00
CA VAL A 289 4.37 6.87 2.47
C VAL A 289 4.12 7.18 3.94
N LEU A 290 2.99 7.79 4.23
CA LEU A 290 2.60 8.21 5.56
C LEU A 290 1.67 7.17 6.19
N LEU A 291 1.93 6.81 7.45
CA LEU A 291 1.31 5.69 8.15
C LEU A 291 0.60 6.17 9.44
N PRO A 292 -0.56 6.83 9.30
CA PRO A 292 -1.23 7.47 10.43
C PRO A 292 -1.73 6.48 11.47
N GLY A 293 -1.98 5.21 11.08
CA GLY A 293 -2.38 4.14 12.00
C GLY A 293 -1.26 3.80 12.99
N ALA A 294 -0.03 3.66 12.52
CA ALA A 294 1.12 3.41 13.36
C ALA A 294 1.38 4.58 14.32
N TYR A 295 1.37 5.80 13.79
CA TYR A 295 1.50 7.02 14.58
C TYR A 295 0.48 7.06 15.74
N TYR A 296 -0.79 6.82 15.45
CA TYR A 296 -1.87 6.81 16.44
C TYR A 296 -1.69 5.70 17.48
N PHE A 297 -1.46 4.47 17.04
CA PHE A 297 -1.43 3.31 17.90
C PHE A 297 -0.22 3.31 18.84
N LEU A 298 0.91 3.83 18.37
CA LEU A 298 2.12 4.04 19.17
C LEU A 298 2.04 5.29 20.06
N ARG A 299 1.03 6.15 19.86
CA ARG A 299 0.89 7.44 20.54
C ARG A 299 2.10 8.34 20.32
N GLU A 300 2.61 8.33 19.07
CA GLU A 300 3.71 9.20 18.68
C GLU A 300 3.37 10.67 18.85
N THR A 301 4.38 11.49 19.04
CA THR A 301 4.21 12.93 19.29
C THR A 301 4.86 13.80 18.23
N LYS A 302 5.81 13.25 17.47
CA LYS A 302 6.47 13.95 16.38
C LYS A 302 5.79 13.61 15.07
N LEU A 303 5.21 14.62 14.44
CA LEU A 303 4.53 14.49 13.14
C LEU A 303 5.54 14.40 11.99
N PRO A 304 5.24 13.63 10.94
CA PRO A 304 5.98 13.72 9.68
C PRO A 304 5.90 15.17 9.13
N PRO A 305 6.94 15.66 8.46
CA PRO A 305 7.04 17.06 8.01
C PRO A 305 6.19 17.34 6.76
N VAL A 306 4.88 17.12 6.85
CA VAL A 306 3.92 17.23 5.72
C VAL A 306 3.99 18.58 5.02
N ALA A 307 4.16 19.68 5.76
CA ALA A 307 4.27 21.00 5.17
C ALA A 307 5.53 21.12 4.28
N GLY A 308 6.65 20.56 4.73
CA GLY A 308 7.90 20.52 3.96
C GLY A 308 7.79 19.64 2.73
N LEU A 309 7.23 18.43 2.87
CA LEU A 309 6.97 17.51 1.76
C LEU A 309 6.08 18.15 0.69
N ARG A 310 5.00 18.82 1.11
CA ARG A 310 4.09 19.55 0.20
C ARG A 310 4.82 20.70 -0.51
N ALA A 311 5.57 21.50 0.21
CA ALA A 311 6.31 22.64 -0.36
C ALA A 311 7.39 22.21 -1.37
N ALA A 312 8.02 21.05 -1.13
CA ALA A 312 9.00 20.47 -2.02
C ALA A 312 8.39 19.66 -3.19
N GLY A 313 7.06 19.50 -3.24
CA GLY A 313 6.38 18.71 -4.27
C GLY A 313 6.63 17.21 -4.17
N VAL A 314 7.02 16.68 -3.02
CA VAL A 314 7.19 15.25 -2.79
C VAL A 314 5.81 14.58 -2.80
N PRO A 315 5.57 13.57 -3.65
CA PRO A 315 4.31 12.84 -3.64
C PRO A 315 4.11 12.13 -2.30
N MET A 316 2.94 12.33 -1.67
CA MET A 316 2.59 11.70 -0.40
C MET A 316 1.54 10.60 -0.64
N ALA A 317 1.86 9.36 -0.30
CA ALA A 317 0.91 8.26 -0.26
C ALA A 317 0.47 7.99 1.18
N ILE A 318 -0.67 7.33 1.34
CA ILE A 318 -1.23 6.93 2.63
C ILE A 318 -1.49 5.45 2.59
N SER A 319 -1.18 4.75 3.67
CA SER A 319 -1.36 3.32 3.78
C SER A 319 -1.74 2.92 5.20
N THR A 320 -2.24 1.69 5.37
CA THR A 320 -2.68 1.19 6.67
C THR A 320 -1.54 0.78 7.57
N ASP A 321 -0.42 0.37 7.01
CA ASP A 321 0.63 -0.35 7.75
C ASP A 321 0.07 -1.54 8.52
N CYS A 322 -0.92 -2.24 7.94
CA CYS A 322 -1.62 -3.34 8.63
C CYS A 322 -0.66 -4.38 9.17
N ASN A 323 -0.41 -4.34 10.47
CA ASN A 323 0.50 -5.24 11.19
C ASN A 323 0.02 -5.48 12.62
N PRO A 324 0.46 -6.56 13.32
CA PRO A 324 -0.06 -6.89 14.64
C PRO A 324 0.49 -6.02 15.76
N GLY A 325 1.59 -5.32 15.55
CA GLY A 325 2.36 -4.65 16.60
C GLY A 325 2.09 -3.18 16.78
N THR A 326 2.06 -2.48 15.68
CA THR A 326 2.05 -1.01 15.64
C THR A 326 0.86 -0.43 14.91
N SER A 327 0.17 -1.23 14.07
CA SER A 327 -1.00 -0.77 13.31
C SER A 327 -1.94 -1.94 13.00
N PRO A 328 -2.70 -2.45 13.98
CA PRO A 328 -3.68 -3.52 13.74
C PRO A 328 -4.93 -2.96 13.04
N MET A 329 -4.72 -2.20 11.96
CA MET A 329 -5.74 -1.47 11.21
C MET A 329 -5.99 -2.11 9.85
N THR A 330 -7.26 -2.36 9.53
CA THR A 330 -7.70 -2.95 8.27
C THR A 330 -8.69 -2.05 7.53
N SER A 331 -8.55 -0.73 7.68
CA SER A 331 -9.40 0.28 7.06
C SER A 331 -8.55 1.38 6.42
N LEU A 332 -8.56 1.43 5.09
CA LEU A 332 -7.88 2.48 4.34
C LEU A 332 -8.67 3.80 4.36
N LEU A 333 -10.02 3.71 4.48
CA LEU A 333 -10.88 4.89 4.68
C LEU A 333 -10.57 5.59 6.01
N LEU A 334 -10.37 4.81 7.08
CA LEU A 334 -9.93 5.36 8.37
C LEU A 334 -8.52 5.96 8.28
N ALA A 335 -7.59 5.31 7.56
CA ALA A 335 -6.26 5.87 7.34
C ALA A 335 -6.32 7.24 6.65
N MET A 336 -7.18 7.42 5.63
CA MET A 336 -7.39 8.72 4.99
C MET A 336 -7.92 9.76 5.97
N ASN A 337 -8.92 9.42 6.80
CA ASN A 337 -9.44 10.34 7.81
C ASN A 337 -8.35 10.74 8.81
N MET A 338 -7.58 9.80 9.32
CA MET A 338 -6.48 10.05 10.26
C MET A 338 -5.38 10.90 9.63
N ALA A 339 -5.03 10.68 8.36
CA ALA A 339 -4.08 11.53 7.65
C ALA A 339 -4.58 12.98 7.53
N CYS A 340 -5.87 13.19 7.30
CA CYS A 340 -6.46 14.53 7.30
C CYS A 340 -6.47 15.16 8.70
N THR A 341 -6.91 14.43 9.72
CA THR A 341 -7.13 14.99 11.05
C THR A 341 -5.84 15.14 11.85
N ILE A 342 -4.92 14.20 11.76
CA ILE A 342 -3.65 14.18 12.51
C ILE A 342 -2.54 14.86 11.72
N PHE A 343 -2.32 14.47 10.46
CA PHE A 343 -1.21 14.95 9.65
C PHE A 343 -1.52 16.22 8.84
N ARG A 344 -2.79 16.68 8.87
CA ARG A 344 -3.24 17.88 8.17
C ARG A 344 -3.11 17.80 6.64
N LEU A 345 -3.33 16.63 6.08
CA LEU A 345 -3.57 16.50 4.64
C LEU A 345 -4.99 17.00 4.31
N THR A 346 -5.16 17.51 3.09
CA THR A 346 -6.50 17.80 2.56
C THR A 346 -7.16 16.48 2.12
N PRO A 347 -8.50 16.41 2.05
CA PRO A 347 -9.19 15.24 1.49
C PRO A 347 -8.75 14.89 0.08
N LEU A 348 -8.38 15.88 -0.75
CA LEU A 348 -7.81 15.64 -2.08
C LEU A 348 -6.44 14.95 -1.98
N GLU A 349 -5.54 15.42 -1.13
CA GLU A 349 -4.25 14.79 -0.92
C GLU A 349 -4.41 13.37 -0.37
N ALA A 350 -5.38 13.14 0.53
CA ALA A 350 -5.66 11.82 1.08
C ALA A 350 -6.14 10.84 0.00
N LEU A 351 -7.09 11.24 -0.84
CA LEU A 351 -7.56 10.39 -1.94
C LEU A 351 -6.47 10.18 -3.01
N THR A 352 -5.70 11.22 -3.34
CA THR A 352 -4.52 11.10 -4.21
C THR A 352 -3.50 10.13 -3.61
N GLY A 353 -3.32 10.19 -2.29
CA GLY A 353 -2.40 9.34 -1.52
C GLY A 353 -2.77 7.87 -1.52
N THR A 354 -4.04 7.53 -1.63
CA THR A 354 -4.54 6.14 -1.70
C THR A 354 -4.86 5.67 -3.13
N THR A 355 -4.57 6.49 -4.13
CA THR A 355 -4.77 6.18 -5.54
C THR A 355 -3.48 6.42 -6.34
N ARG A 356 -3.30 7.60 -6.91
CA ARG A 356 -2.21 7.91 -7.83
C ARG A 356 -0.82 7.85 -7.18
N HIS A 357 -0.65 8.41 -5.96
CA HIS A 357 0.64 8.38 -5.30
C HIS A 357 0.96 7.00 -4.73
N ALA A 358 -0.05 6.25 -4.26
CA ALA A 358 0.15 4.85 -3.89
C ALA A 358 0.52 3.98 -5.10
N ALA A 359 -0.08 4.21 -6.28
CA ALA A 359 0.33 3.56 -7.52
C ALA A 359 1.80 3.86 -7.87
N LYS A 360 2.23 5.13 -7.70
CA LYS A 360 3.62 5.53 -7.90
C LYS A 360 4.55 4.84 -6.91
N ALA A 361 4.17 4.73 -5.62
CA ALA A 361 4.92 4.03 -4.58
C ALA A 361 5.08 2.51 -4.84
N LEU A 362 4.30 1.96 -5.78
CA LEU A 362 4.40 0.57 -6.24
C LEU A 362 5.01 0.43 -7.64
N GLY A 363 5.44 1.54 -8.26
CA GLY A 363 5.97 1.56 -9.63
C GLY A 363 4.92 1.19 -10.69
N MET A 364 3.65 1.54 -10.48
CA MET A 364 2.53 1.13 -11.33
C MET A 364 1.68 2.29 -11.85
N LEU A 365 2.16 3.54 -11.74
CA LEU A 365 1.38 4.72 -12.10
C LEU A 365 0.96 4.76 -13.56
N ASP A 366 1.73 4.13 -14.44
CA ASP A 366 1.42 3.97 -15.86
C ASP A 366 0.21 3.07 -16.13
N ARG A 367 -0.15 2.22 -15.18
CA ARG A 367 -1.18 1.19 -15.33
C ARG A 367 -2.43 1.39 -14.48
N ILE A 368 -2.30 1.99 -13.28
CA ILE A 368 -3.37 2.14 -12.30
C ILE A 368 -3.26 3.50 -11.56
N GLY A 369 -4.20 3.79 -10.65
CA GLY A 369 -4.16 4.94 -9.74
C GLY A 369 -4.85 6.19 -10.27
N SER A 370 -5.30 6.20 -11.53
CA SER A 370 -6.18 7.22 -12.12
C SER A 370 -7.09 6.58 -13.17
N LEU A 371 -8.24 7.21 -13.44
CA LEU A 371 -9.13 6.80 -14.53
C LEU A 371 -8.66 7.50 -15.81
N GLU A 372 -7.99 6.77 -16.66
CA GLU A 372 -7.46 7.24 -17.96
C GLU A 372 -7.59 6.14 -18.99
N ILE A 373 -7.89 6.54 -20.24
CA ILE A 373 -7.97 5.59 -21.36
C ILE A 373 -6.66 4.80 -21.48
N GLY A 374 -6.77 3.49 -21.60
CA GLY A 374 -5.65 2.56 -21.68
C GLY A 374 -5.17 2.01 -20.33
N LYS A 375 -5.51 2.62 -19.20
CA LYS A 375 -5.22 2.07 -17.87
C LYS A 375 -6.16 0.92 -17.52
N GLN A 376 -5.75 0.11 -16.55
CA GLN A 376 -6.55 -1.00 -16.04
C GLN A 376 -7.90 -0.49 -15.54
N ALA A 377 -8.95 -1.20 -15.86
CA ALA A 377 -10.29 -0.89 -15.40
C ALA A 377 -10.50 -1.39 -13.96
N ASP A 378 -9.76 -0.77 -13.04
CA ASP A 378 -9.85 -0.98 -11.60
C ASP A 378 -10.44 0.28 -10.97
N PHE A 379 -11.69 0.23 -10.53
CA PHE A 379 -12.38 1.37 -9.94
C PHE A 379 -13.46 0.95 -8.94
N SER A 380 -13.77 1.86 -8.01
CA SER A 380 -14.75 1.63 -6.95
C SER A 380 -15.91 2.63 -7.04
N LEU A 381 -17.12 2.14 -6.78
CA LEU A 381 -18.36 2.91 -6.79
C LEU A 381 -18.75 3.28 -5.35
N TRP A 382 -19.07 4.53 -5.13
CA TRP A 382 -19.31 5.09 -3.81
C TRP A 382 -20.65 5.82 -3.72
N ALA A 383 -21.42 5.52 -2.69
CA ALA A 383 -22.65 6.28 -2.33
C ALA A 383 -22.25 7.49 -1.48
N ILE A 384 -21.77 8.55 -2.13
CA ILE A 384 -21.30 9.81 -1.51
C ILE A 384 -21.75 10.99 -2.36
N ASP A 385 -21.79 12.20 -1.78
CA ASP A 385 -22.18 13.42 -2.48
C ASP A 385 -21.01 14.06 -3.26
N ARG A 386 -19.77 13.85 -2.77
CA ARG A 386 -18.54 14.38 -3.37
C ARG A 386 -17.32 13.51 -2.98
N PRO A 387 -16.24 13.52 -3.77
CA PRO A 387 -15.08 12.64 -3.53
C PRO A 387 -14.42 12.84 -2.14
N GLY A 388 -14.42 14.06 -1.61
CA GLY A 388 -13.83 14.36 -0.31
C GLY A 388 -14.51 13.68 0.89
N ASP A 389 -15.76 13.19 0.72
CA ASP A 389 -16.50 12.51 1.77
C ASP A 389 -15.85 11.18 2.19
N LEU A 390 -15.04 10.58 1.31
CA LEU A 390 -14.29 9.36 1.61
C LEU A 390 -13.29 9.53 2.77
N ALA A 391 -12.75 10.74 2.94
CA ALA A 391 -11.84 11.05 4.04
C ALA A 391 -12.55 11.67 5.26
N TYR A 392 -13.85 11.93 5.18
CA TYR A 392 -14.58 12.65 6.22
C TYR A 392 -15.21 11.71 7.25
N ALA A 393 -15.93 10.69 6.79
CA ALA A 393 -16.70 9.81 7.67
C ALA A 393 -15.79 8.79 8.41
N ILE A 394 -16.12 8.52 9.67
CA ILE A 394 -15.41 7.54 10.50
C ILE A 394 -16.33 6.34 10.75
N GLY A 395 -15.84 5.14 10.45
CA GLY A 395 -16.54 3.88 10.76
C GLY A 395 -17.68 3.52 9.80
N GLY A 396 -17.95 4.36 8.79
CA GLY A 396 -18.87 4.03 7.70
C GLY A 396 -18.11 3.47 6.49
N ASN A 397 -18.79 2.62 5.71
CA ASN A 397 -18.28 2.16 4.42
C ASN A 397 -19.29 2.47 3.31
N PRO A 398 -19.07 3.52 2.51
CA PRO A 398 -19.97 3.90 1.43
C PRO A 398 -19.73 3.11 0.13
N CYS A 399 -18.82 2.14 0.10
CA CYS A 399 -18.51 1.35 -1.09
C CYS A 399 -19.72 0.49 -1.49
N GLN A 400 -20.20 0.64 -2.71
CA GLN A 400 -21.34 -0.09 -3.26
C GLN A 400 -20.91 -1.26 -4.12
N ALA A 401 -19.82 -1.09 -4.86
CA ALA A 401 -19.27 -2.12 -5.74
C ALA A 401 -17.83 -1.78 -6.10
N VAL A 402 -17.11 -2.79 -6.56
CA VAL A 402 -15.75 -2.66 -7.06
C VAL A 402 -15.64 -3.34 -8.43
N VAL A 403 -14.94 -2.69 -9.33
CA VAL A 403 -14.57 -3.26 -10.63
C VAL A 403 -13.07 -3.53 -10.61
N PHE A 404 -12.70 -4.76 -10.93
CA PHE A 404 -11.30 -5.19 -11.02
C PHE A 404 -11.06 -5.86 -12.37
N GLY A 405 -10.09 -5.35 -13.14
CA GLY A 405 -9.83 -5.83 -14.50
C GLY A 405 -11.07 -5.78 -15.39
N GLY A 406 -11.92 -4.76 -15.21
CA GLY A 406 -13.16 -4.58 -15.95
C GLY A 406 -14.33 -5.48 -15.51
N ARG A 407 -14.17 -6.28 -14.46
CA ARG A 407 -15.22 -7.20 -13.96
C ARG A 407 -15.77 -6.70 -12.63
N LEU A 408 -17.11 -6.67 -12.55
CA LEU A 408 -17.81 -6.28 -11.33
C LEU A 408 -17.57 -7.31 -10.22
N ARG A 409 -17.14 -6.82 -9.06
CA ARG A 409 -17.08 -7.56 -7.80
C ARG A 409 -18.16 -6.99 -6.86
N HIS A 410 -19.05 -7.83 -6.37
CA HIS A 410 -19.97 -7.44 -5.30
C HIS A 410 -19.20 -7.43 -3.97
N VAL A 411 -19.41 -6.40 -3.18
CA VAL A 411 -18.71 -6.13 -1.90
C VAL A 411 -19.46 -6.73 -0.72
#